data_ff15bc33acb287c0ff60ff6a6520fcb4
#
_entry.id   ff15bc33acb287c0ff60ff6a6520fcb4
#
_cell.length_a   1.000
_cell.length_b   1.000
_cell.length_c   1.000
_cell.angle_alpha   90.00
_cell.angle_beta   90.00
_cell.angle_gamma   90.00
#
_symmetry.space_group_name_H-M   'P 1'
#
loop_
_entity.id
_entity.type
_entity.pdbx_description
1 polymer ?
#
loop_
_entity_poly.entity_id
_entity_poly.type
_entity_poly.pdbx_seq_one_letter_code
_entity_poly.pdbx_strand_id
1 'polypeptide(L)'
;MVEWEDAKLLAPGGYARVHRLNDGSYMAVYSRGGSGCFKISKDGCSTWSEAQTAMAYNSYIAPVQVNVSNTEFAQLSDKNPYHPGRIIYAANIRPSDNKSSQTPYTIAISTSDDMCKTWSGIRDVYKSKIWDRDVLRGCYEPCVLELPDGTVQIYFADETPYYERRLTYQNISVIESKDGGDTWGPARIVCYNEKYRDGMPVAMIHGDWIYVAIEANGQNVKFHPQIVCTRISDNWKTPVYGSSLNRFDPFKTSMESAFIYAGAPYIIHTDNYFVICYQSSEGALEPTTKNAVMEMAVCRIDEMTGHEFLTMRERIRPKSIL
;
A
#
# COMPACT_ATOMS: atom_id res chain seq x y z
N MET A 1 11.73 12.45 -20.79
CA MET A 1 11.02 13.64 -20.25
C MET A 1 9.67 13.14 -19.78
N VAL A 2 9.26 13.44 -18.56
CA VAL A 2 7.92 13.08 -18.07
C VAL A 2 6.99 14.21 -18.44
N GLU A 3 5.90 13.89 -19.13
CA GLU A 3 4.85 14.85 -19.51
C GLU A 3 3.68 14.69 -18.54
N TRP A 4 3.08 15.81 -18.14
CA TRP A 4 1.94 15.85 -17.25
C TRP A 4 0.70 16.33 -17.99
N GLU A 5 -0.37 15.57 -17.86
CA GLU A 5 -1.69 16.04 -18.25
C GLU A 5 -2.39 16.73 -17.07
N ASP A 6 -3.42 17.52 -17.38
CA ASP A 6 -4.27 18.09 -16.34
C ASP A 6 -4.97 16.99 -15.53
N ALA A 7 -5.03 17.20 -14.22
CA ALA A 7 -5.69 16.26 -13.33
C ALA A 7 -7.19 16.14 -13.64
N LYS A 8 -7.67 14.90 -13.78
CA LYS A 8 -9.09 14.60 -13.97
C LYS A 8 -9.64 13.90 -12.75
N LEU A 9 -10.83 14.31 -12.28
CA LEU A 9 -11.50 13.64 -11.19
C LEU A 9 -11.95 12.25 -11.60
N LEU A 10 -11.37 11.21 -11.00
CA LEU A 10 -11.75 9.81 -11.21
C LEU A 10 -13.13 9.51 -10.59
N ALA A 11 -13.29 9.84 -9.31
CA ALA A 11 -14.50 9.64 -8.53
C ALA A 11 -14.43 10.43 -7.21
N PRO A 12 -15.57 10.79 -6.59
CA PRO A 12 -15.57 11.24 -5.21
C PRO A 12 -15.25 10.05 -4.30
N GLY A 13 -14.17 10.12 -3.54
CA GLY A 13 -13.70 9.04 -2.67
C GLY A 13 -12.30 9.28 -2.15
N GLY A 14 -11.70 8.29 -1.56
CA GLY A 14 -10.35 8.35 -1.02
C GLY A 14 -9.55 7.08 -1.21
N TYR A 15 -8.24 7.20 -1.02
CA TYR A 15 -7.29 6.10 -1.06
C TYR A 15 -7.33 5.32 -2.39
N ALA A 16 -7.22 6.02 -3.51
CA ALA A 16 -7.28 5.41 -4.84
C ALA A 16 -5.98 4.63 -5.17
N ARG A 17 -6.16 3.50 -5.87
CA ARG A 17 -5.08 2.72 -6.50
C ARG A 17 -5.49 2.38 -7.93
N VAL A 18 -4.52 2.41 -8.85
CA VAL A 18 -4.75 2.12 -10.26
C VAL A 18 -3.70 1.14 -10.75
N HIS A 19 -4.13 0.00 -11.30
CA HIS A 19 -3.25 -0.97 -11.92
C HIS A 19 -3.77 -1.37 -13.29
N ARG A 20 -2.84 -1.82 -14.14
CA ARG A 20 -3.17 -2.43 -15.42
C ARG A 20 -3.58 -3.88 -15.20
N LEU A 21 -4.65 -4.30 -15.87
CA LEU A 21 -5.13 -5.67 -15.90
C LEU A 21 -4.45 -6.50 -17.02
N ASN A 22 -4.54 -7.82 -16.95
CA ASN A 22 -3.93 -8.74 -17.92
C ASN A 22 -4.47 -8.54 -19.35
N ASP A 23 -5.72 -8.09 -19.50
CA ASP A 23 -6.32 -7.77 -20.79
C ASP A 23 -5.88 -6.40 -21.36
N GLY A 24 -5.01 -5.67 -20.65
CA GLY A 24 -4.52 -4.36 -21.00
C GLY A 24 -5.39 -3.20 -20.57
N SER A 25 -6.59 -3.43 -20.04
CA SER A 25 -7.41 -2.40 -19.43
C SER A 25 -6.82 -1.96 -18.07
N TYR A 26 -7.37 -0.91 -17.47
CA TYR A 26 -6.98 -0.41 -16.16
C TYR A 26 -8.14 -0.50 -15.18
N MET A 27 -7.85 -0.91 -13.96
CA MET A 27 -8.81 -0.85 -12.87
C MET A 27 -8.35 0.18 -11.84
N ALA A 28 -9.28 1.01 -11.41
CA ALA A 28 -9.09 1.92 -10.29
C ALA A 28 -9.98 1.47 -9.13
N VAL A 29 -9.39 1.32 -7.94
CA VAL A 29 -10.11 1.02 -6.70
C VAL A 29 -10.04 2.20 -5.76
N TYR A 30 -11.09 2.41 -4.95
CA TYR A 30 -11.16 3.52 -4.00
C TYR A 30 -12.25 3.28 -2.95
N SER A 31 -12.17 3.97 -1.83
CA SER A 31 -13.21 3.94 -0.78
C SER A 31 -14.23 5.04 -1.01
N ARG A 32 -15.53 4.70 -0.97
CA ARG A 32 -16.63 5.66 -1.07
C ARG A 32 -17.82 5.22 -0.21
N GLY A 33 -18.34 6.13 0.61
CA GLY A 33 -19.53 5.87 1.45
C GLY A 33 -19.37 4.66 2.37
N GLY A 34 -18.16 4.40 2.86
CA GLY A 34 -17.86 3.25 3.71
C GLY A 34 -17.70 1.92 2.96
N SER A 35 -17.79 1.91 1.63
CA SER A 35 -17.63 0.72 0.78
C SER A 35 -16.38 0.80 -0.10
N GLY A 36 -15.84 -0.35 -0.49
CA GLY A 36 -14.78 -0.50 -1.48
C GLY A 36 -15.37 -0.55 -2.88
N CYS A 37 -15.03 0.45 -3.70
CA CYS A 37 -15.55 0.63 -5.06
C CYS A 37 -14.44 0.48 -6.10
N PHE A 38 -14.85 0.29 -7.36
CA PHE A 38 -13.92 0.27 -8.49
C PHE A 38 -14.53 0.85 -9.76
N LYS A 39 -13.67 1.17 -10.72
CA LYS A 39 -13.99 1.54 -12.10
C LYS A 39 -12.99 0.89 -13.05
N ILE A 40 -13.40 0.67 -14.29
CA ILE A 40 -12.56 0.11 -15.37
C ILE A 40 -12.39 1.14 -16.47
N SER A 41 -11.17 1.26 -16.99
CA SER A 41 -10.84 2.01 -18.20
C SER A 41 -10.29 1.07 -19.26
N LYS A 42 -10.75 1.23 -20.50
CA LYS A 42 -10.30 0.47 -21.68
C LYS A 42 -9.51 1.31 -22.69
N ASP A 43 -9.27 2.57 -22.39
CA ASP A 43 -8.68 3.58 -23.28
C ASP A 43 -7.50 4.31 -22.63
N GLY A 44 -6.71 3.60 -21.80
CA GLY A 44 -5.51 4.18 -21.19
C GLY A 44 -5.82 5.25 -20.15
N CYS A 45 -6.87 5.06 -19.35
CA CYS A 45 -7.32 5.98 -18.29
C CYS A 45 -7.95 7.29 -18.81
N SER A 46 -8.25 7.40 -20.11
CA SER A 46 -8.92 8.57 -20.66
C SER A 46 -10.38 8.69 -20.23
N THR A 47 -11.09 7.56 -20.21
CA THR A 47 -12.45 7.45 -19.66
C THR A 47 -12.59 6.27 -18.73
N TRP A 48 -13.59 6.31 -17.85
CA TRP A 48 -13.84 5.31 -16.84
C TRP A 48 -15.30 4.86 -16.84
N SER A 49 -15.54 3.58 -16.56
CA SER A 49 -16.87 3.02 -16.37
C SER A 49 -17.62 3.71 -15.23
N GLU A 50 -18.93 3.44 -15.11
CA GLU A 50 -19.66 3.73 -13.90
C GLU A 50 -19.03 3.02 -12.69
N ALA A 51 -19.20 3.64 -11.51
CA ALA A 51 -18.69 3.09 -10.27
C ALA A 51 -19.42 1.81 -9.89
N GLN A 52 -18.68 0.77 -9.53
CA GLN A 52 -19.18 -0.51 -9.03
C GLN A 52 -18.63 -0.78 -7.63
N THR A 53 -19.27 -1.67 -6.89
CA THR A 53 -18.87 -2.03 -5.52
C THR A 53 -18.30 -3.45 -5.52
N ALA A 54 -17.06 -3.60 -5.05
CA ALA A 54 -16.42 -4.90 -4.80
C ALA A 54 -16.66 -5.38 -3.36
N MET A 55 -16.62 -4.46 -2.38
CA MET A 55 -16.85 -4.76 -0.96
C MET A 55 -17.86 -3.78 -0.39
N ALA A 56 -19.09 -4.20 -0.18
CA ALA A 56 -20.10 -3.39 0.48
C ALA A 56 -19.95 -3.47 2.01
N TYR A 57 -19.89 -2.33 2.70
CA TYR A 57 -19.71 -2.29 4.16
C TYR A 57 -20.81 -3.05 4.92
N ASN A 58 -22.04 -3.04 4.41
CA ASN A 58 -23.19 -3.72 4.99
C ASN A 58 -23.24 -5.24 4.70
N SER A 59 -22.32 -5.74 3.88
CA SER A 59 -22.13 -7.19 3.67
C SER A 59 -21.18 -7.80 4.71
N TYR A 60 -20.48 -6.97 5.50
CA TYR A 60 -19.59 -7.43 6.55
C TYR A 60 -20.32 -7.52 7.88
N ILE A 61 -20.30 -8.71 8.49
CA ILE A 61 -21.00 -8.97 9.75
C ILE A 61 -20.09 -8.59 10.91
N ALA A 62 -20.47 -7.55 11.64
CA ALA A 62 -19.76 -7.07 12.84
C ALA A 62 -20.74 -6.57 13.89
N PRO A 63 -20.33 -6.55 15.19
CA PRO A 63 -21.18 -6.02 16.28
C PRO A 63 -21.51 -4.53 16.14
N VAL A 64 -20.71 -3.80 15.36
CA VAL A 64 -20.88 -2.36 15.12
C VAL A 64 -20.76 -2.06 13.64
N GLN A 65 -21.24 -0.89 13.23
CA GLN A 65 -21.07 -0.44 11.86
C GLN A 65 -19.57 -0.31 11.52
N VAL A 66 -19.19 -0.79 10.34
CA VAL A 66 -17.82 -0.75 9.82
C VAL A 66 -17.72 0.06 8.55
N ASN A 67 -16.51 0.47 8.23
CA ASN A 67 -16.12 1.06 6.96
C ASN A 67 -15.07 0.18 6.28
N VAL A 68 -15.19 0.02 4.97
CA VAL A 68 -14.15 -0.48 4.07
C VAL A 68 -13.28 0.71 3.64
N SER A 69 -12.01 0.63 3.91
CA SER A 69 -11.05 1.71 3.64
C SER A 69 -9.69 1.15 3.21
N ASN A 70 -8.77 2.04 2.81
CA ASN A 70 -7.41 1.66 2.39
C ASN A 70 -7.44 0.51 1.35
N THR A 71 -8.17 0.74 0.27
CA THR A 71 -8.42 -0.25 -0.76
C THR A 71 -7.20 -0.48 -1.65
N GLU A 72 -6.95 -1.73 -1.98
CA GLU A 72 -5.89 -2.18 -2.89
C GLU A 72 -6.37 -3.38 -3.69
N PHE A 73 -5.72 -3.72 -4.79
CA PHE A 73 -5.97 -4.95 -5.52
C PHE A 73 -4.75 -5.42 -6.31
N ALA A 74 -4.72 -6.69 -6.63
CA ALA A 74 -3.86 -7.24 -7.66
C ALA A 74 -4.65 -8.21 -8.52
N GLN A 75 -4.33 -8.29 -9.80
CA GLN A 75 -4.72 -9.39 -10.65
C GLN A 75 -3.57 -10.39 -10.71
N LEU A 76 -3.84 -11.65 -10.39
CA LEU A 76 -2.87 -12.72 -10.52
C LEU A 76 -2.53 -12.94 -11.99
N SER A 77 -1.31 -13.34 -12.25
CA SER A 77 -0.86 -13.65 -13.60
C SER A 77 -1.68 -14.77 -14.22
N ASP A 78 -1.76 -14.80 -15.56
CA ASP A 78 -2.41 -15.89 -16.29
C ASP A 78 -1.64 -17.21 -16.15
N LYS A 79 -0.47 -17.18 -15.50
CA LYS A 79 0.36 -18.34 -15.16
C LYS A 79 0.25 -18.78 -13.72
N ASN A 80 -0.58 -18.09 -12.90
CA ASN A 80 -0.78 -18.53 -11.53
C ASN A 80 -1.27 -19.98 -11.50
N PRO A 81 -0.63 -20.87 -10.72
CA PRO A 81 -0.93 -22.30 -10.78
C PRO A 81 -2.28 -22.68 -10.19
N TYR A 82 -2.92 -21.81 -9.44
CA TYR A 82 -4.17 -22.09 -8.73
C TYR A 82 -5.37 -21.35 -9.34
N HIS A 83 -5.22 -20.03 -9.53
CA HIS A 83 -6.29 -19.16 -10.02
C HIS A 83 -5.76 -18.16 -11.05
N PRO A 84 -5.49 -18.59 -12.31
CA PRO A 84 -5.03 -17.68 -13.37
C PRO A 84 -6.00 -16.52 -13.58
N GLY A 85 -5.48 -15.28 -13.57
CA GLY A 85 -6.26 -14.10 -13.82
C GLY A 85 -7.21 -13.65 -12.70
N ARG A 86 -7.24 -14.35 -11.54
CA ARG A 86 -8.03 -13.93 -10.38
C ARG A 86 -7.67 -12.52 -9.95
N ILE A 87 -8.66 -11.70 -9.67
CA ILE A 87 -8.49 -10.41 -9.03
C ILE A 87 -8.73 -10.56 -7.53
N ILE A 88 -7.77 -10.14 -6.72
CA ILE A 88 -7.86 -10.07 -5.26
C ILE A 88 -8.01 -8.60 -4.89
N TYR A 89 -9.18 -8.22 -4.42
CA TYR A 89 -9.45 -6.91 -3.83
C TYR A 89 -9.20 -7.00 -2.33
N ALA A 90 -8.27 -6.20 -1.83
CA ALA A 90 -7.93 -6.15 -0.41
C ALA A 90 -8.34 -4.80 0.19
N ALA A 91 -8.75 -4.80 1.44
CA ALA A 91 -9.11 -3.58 2.15
C ALA A 91 -8.92 -3.72 3.66
N ASN A 92 -8.89 -2.59 4.32
CA ASN A 92 -8.97 -2.49 5.76
C ASN A 92 -10.44 -2.30 6.19
N ILE A 93 -10.96 -3.24 6.98
CA ILE A 93 -12.25 -3.13 7.64
C ILE A 93 -12.02 -2.58 9.04
N ARG A 94 -12.71 -1.50 9.38
CA ARG A 94 -12.58 -0.85 10.69
C ARG A 94 -13.91 -0.32 11.19
N PRO A 95 -14.11 -0.23 12.53
CA PRO A 95 -15.30 0.43 13.09
C PRO A 95 -15.46 1.83 12.53
N SER A 96 -16.68 2.24 12.23
CA SER A 96 -16.96 3.56 11.64
C SER A 96 -16.64 4.72 12.56
N ASP A 97 -16.68 4.50 13.88
CA ASP A 97 -16.27 5.47 14.92
C ASP A 97 -14.77 5.47 15.21
N ASN A 98 -14.00 4.55 14.57
CA ASN A 98 -12.56 4.35 14.78
C ASN A 98 -12.15 4.02 16.22
N LYS A 99 -13.07 3.67 17.10
CA LYS A 99 -12.81 3.51 18.55
C LYS A 99 -13.53 2.35 19.21
N SER A 100 -14.21 1.49 18.44
CA SER A 100 -14.96 0.40 19.04
C SER A 100 -14.04 -0.64 19.70
N SER A 101 -14.31 -0.95 20.94
CA SER A 101 -13.71 -2.10 21.64
C SER A 101 -14.37 -3.44 21.28
N GLN A 102 -15.34 -3.47 20.36
CA GLN A 102 -16.11 -4.66 20.02
C GLN A 102 -15.69 -5.29 18.68
N THR A 103 -15.00 -4.55 17.84
CA THR A 103 -14.59 -5.00 16.50
C THR A 103 -13.13 -4.68 16.25
N PRO A 104 -12.27 -5.68 15.98
CA PRO A 104 -10.89 -5.45 15.62
C PRO A 104 -10.79 -4.77 14.26
N TYR A 105 -9.69 -4.09 14.00
CA TYR A 105 -9.30 -3.73 12.64
C TYR A 105 -8.89 -5.01 11.91
N THR A 106 -9.31 -5.12 10.67
CA THR A 106 -9.17 -6.36 9.90
C THR A 106 -8.65 -6.05 8.50
N ILE A 107 -7.67 -6.81 8.03
CA ILE A 107 -7.37 -6.91 6.60
C ILE A 107 -8.29 -7.98 6.03
N ALA A 108 -9.10 -7.60 5.07
CA ALA A 108 -10.07 -8.48 4.43
C ALA A 108 -9.90 -8.46 2.91
N ILE A 109 -10.34 -9.53 2.28
CA ILE A 109 -10.32 -9.67 0.81
C ILE A 109 -11.70 -10.03 0.27
N SER A 110 -11.90 -9.71 -1.00
CA SER A 110 -12.92 -10.27 -1.88
C SER A 110 -12.27 -10.62 -3.21
N THR A 111 -12.66 -11.71 -3.85
CA THR A 111 -12.04 -12.18 -5.09
C THR A 111 -13.02 -12.23 -6.24
N SER A 112 -12.51 -12.04 -7.45
CA SER A 112 -13.26 -12.20 -8.70
C SER A 112 -12.46 -13.07 -9.67
N ASP A 113 -13.07 -14.13 -10.18
CA ASP A 113 -12.49 -15.02 -11.19
C ASP A 113 -13.08 -14.76 -12.60
N ASP A 114 -13.87 -13.71 -12.78
CA ASP A 114 -14.62 -13.41 -13.99
C ASP A 114 -14.51 -11.96 -14.46
N MET A 115 -13.34 -11.34 -14.21
CA MET A 115 -13.06 -9.95 -14.61
C MET A 115 -14.06 -8.94 -14.00
N CYS A 116 -14.21 -8.99 -12.69
CA CYS A 116 -15.05 -8.10 -11.87
C CYS A 116 -16.57 -8.18 -12.12
N LYS A 117 -17.06 -9.20 -12.83
CA LYS A 117 -18.52 -9.37 -13.02
C LYS A 117 -19.20 -9.83 -11.73
N THR A 118 -18.55 -10.73 -11.01
CA THR A 118 -19.01 -11.18 -9.68
C THR A 118 -17.85 -11.15 -8.68
N TRP A 119 -18.21 -11.01 -7.40
CA TRP A 119 -17.26 -10.97 -6.30
C TRP A 119 -17.64 -11.99 -5.24
N SER A 120 -16.64 -12.63 -4.63
CA SER A 120 -16.84 -13.48 -3.47
C SER A 120 -17.34 -12.66 -2.28
N GLY A 121 -17.87 -13.33 -1.25
CA GLY A 121 -18.11 -12.71 0.04
C GLY A 121 -16.80 -12.17 0.65
N ILE A 122 -16.92 -11.15 1.51
CA ILE A 122 -15.79 -10.59 2.23
C ILE A 122 -15.23 -11.63 3.20
N ARG A 123 -13.93 -11.89 3.14
CA ARG A 123 -13.22 -12.85 4.01
C ARG A 123 -12.10 -12.14 4.77
N ASP A 124 -12.04 -12.37 6.07
CA ASP A 124 -10.93 -11.89 6.90
C ASP A 124 -9.68 -12.72 6.65
N VAL A 125 -8.55 -12.03 6.45
CA VAL A 125 -7.25 -12.69 6.26
C VAL A 125 -6.28 -12.35 7.38
N TYR A 126 -6.48 -11.22 8.08
CA TYR A 126 -5.76 -10.87 9.28
C TYR A 126 -6.60 -9.96 10.18
N LYS A 127 -6.53 -10.19 11.50
CA LYS A 127 -7.21 -9.36 12.51
C LYS A 127 -6.21 -8.84 13.52
N SER A 128 -6.28 -7.54 13.80
CA SER A 128 -5.57 -6.97 14.95
C SER A 128 -6.19 -7.43 16.26
N LYS A 129 -5.56 -7.07 17.37
CA LYS A 129 -6.23 -7.16 18.68
C LYS A 129 -7.37 -6.14 18.75
N ILE A 130 -8.36 -6.42 19.59
CA ILE A 130 -9.43 -5.47 19.89
C ILE A 130 -8.82 -4.24 20.57
N TRP A 131 -9.27 -3.06 20.17
CA TRP A 131 -8.87 -1.81 20.77
C TRP A 131 -9.17 -1.76 22.25
N ASP A 132 -8.18 -1.43 23.07
CA ASP A 132 -8.38 -0.94 24.43
C ASP A 132 -8.09 0.58 24.46
N ARG A 133 -8.75 1.31 25.36
CA ARG A 133 -8.84 2.78 25.33
C ARG A 133 -7.50 3.51 25.35
N ASP A 134 -6.44 2.87 25.76
CA ASP A 134 -5.17 3.52 26.05
C ASP A 134 -4.15 3.39 24.91
N VAL A 135 -4.32 2.44 23.97
CA VAL A 135 -3.31 2.16 22.93
C VAL A 135 -3.96 1.72 21.61
N LEU A 136 -3.57 2.33 20.51
CA LEU A 136 -3.92 1.90 19.14
C LEU A 136 -3.43 0.47 18.89
N ARG A 137 -4.25 -0.33 18.23
CA ARG A 137 -4.03 -1.76 17.96
C ARG A 137 -4.55 -2.15 16.60
N GLY A 138 -4.25 -1.34 15.60
CA GLY A 138 -4.77 -1.56 14.27
C GLY A 138 -3.87 -2.41 13.39
N CYS A 139 -4.42 -2.76 12.24
CA CYS A 139 -3.72 -3.17 11.05
C CYS A 139 -4.30 -2.37 9.88
N TYR A 140 -3.45 -1.90 8.95
CA TYR A 140 -3.84 -0.87 7.98
C TYR A 140 -3.19 -1.11 6.62
N GLU A 141 -3.81 -0.58 5.57
CA GLU A 141 -3.16 -0.25 4.30
C GLU A 141 -2.57 -1.48 3.60
N PRO A 142 -3.41 -2.49 3.25
CA PRO A 142 -2.93 -3.66 2.56
C PRO A 142 -2.34 -3.31 1.18
N CYS A 143 -1.29 -4.04 0.80
CA CYS A 143 -0.73 -4.07 -0.55
C CYS A 143 -0.58 -5.52 -0.99
N VAL A 144 -1.11 -5.88 -2.15
CA VAL A 144 -1.12 -7.25 -2.67
C VAL A 144 -0.01 -7.42 -3.70
N LEU A 145 0.77 -8.49 -3.60
CA LEU A 145 1.85 -8.84 -4.51
C LEU A 145 1.82 -10.33 -4.84
N GLU A 146 1.93 -10.69 -6.11
CA GLU A 146 2.17 -12.06 -6.55
C GLU A 146 3.67 -12.29 -6.76
N LEU A 147 4.23 -13.35 -6.19
CA LEU A 147 5.60 -13.78 -6.44
C LEU A 147 5.69 -14.66 -7.72
N PRO A 148 6.88 -14.81 -8.32
CA PRO A 148 7.04 -15.59 -9.55
C PRO A 148 6.62 -17.05 -9.46
N ASP A 149 6.59 -17.63 -8.27
CA ASP A 149 6.14 -19.01 -8.00
C ASP A 149 4.62 -19.14 -7.83
N GLY A 150 3.87 -18.02 -7.94
CA GLY A 150 2.43 -17.96 -7.75
C GLY A 150 2.00 -17.75 -6.29
N THR A 151 2.93 -17.65 -5.35
CA THR A 151 2.63 -17.26 -3.97
C THR A 151 2.09 -15.83 -3.95
N VAL A 152 0.99 -15.62 -3.26
CA VAL A 152 0.41 -14.28 -3.07
C VAL A 152 0.76 -13.75 -1.69
N GLN A 153 1.23 -12.52 -1.63
CA GLN A 153 1.56 -11.83 -0.39
C GLN A 153 0.65 -10.63 -0.18
N ILE A 154 0.24 -10.38 1.07
CA ILE A 154 -0.38 -9.12 1.49
C ILE A 154 0.50 -8.49 2.56
N TYR A 155 1.04 -7.32 2.23
CA TYR A 155 1.78 -6.46 3.15
C TYR A 155 0.82 -5.49 3.80
N PHE A 156 1.03 -5.18 5.07
CA PHE A 156 0.21 -4.21 5.80
C PHE A 156 0.95 -3.62 6.99
N ALA A 157 0.56 -2.42 7.40
CA ALA A 157 1.02 -1.81 8.63
C ALA A 157 0.36 -2.48 9.82
N ASP A 158 1.12 -2.81 10.88
CA ASP A 158 0.67 -3.65 11.97
C ASP A 158 1.16 -3.17 13.34
N GLU A 159 0.23 -2.92 14.25
CA GLU A 159 0.49 -2.56 15.65
C GLU A 159 0.35 -3.76 16.60
N THR A 160 -0.17 -4.88 16.11
CA THR A 160 -0.47 -6.08 16.91
C THR A 160 0.75 -6.66 17.64
N PRO A 161 1.97 -6.71 17.05
CA PRO A 161 3.15 -7.24 17.73
C PRO A 161 3.55 -6.48 19.01
N TYR A 162 3.03 -5.26 19.17
CA TYR A 162 3.35 -4.40 20.32
C TYR A 162 2.25 -4.37 21.38
N TYR A 163 1.19 -5.15 21.19
CA TYR A 163 0.02 -5.19 22.07
C TYR A 163 0.36 -5.47 23.53
N GLU A 164 1.05 -6.56 23.80
CA GLU A 164 1.35 -7.00 25.18
C GLU A 164 2.27 -6.02 25.92
N ARG A 165 3.12 -5.32 25.19
CA ARG A 165 4.02 -4.30 25.74
C ARG A 165 3.39 -2.92 25.88
N ARG A 166 2.15 -2.74 25.44
CA ARG A 166 1.40 -1.46 25.44
C ARG A 166 2.16 -0.32 24.76
N LEU A 167 2.88 -0.62 23.68
CA LEU A 167 3.66 0.35 22.91
C LEU A 167 2.85 0.81 21.69
N THR A 168 3.08 2.06 21.28
CA THR A 168 2.43 2.67 20.10
C THR A 168 3.26 2.53 18.82
N TYR A 169 4.15 1.53 18.77
CA TYR A 169 4.98 1.26 17.61
C TYR A 169 4.17 0.56 16.51
N GLN A 170 4.67 0.65 15.30
CA GLN A 170 4.08 0.02 14.13
C GLN A 170 5.18 -0.53 13.24
N ASN A 171 4.99 -1.72 12.73
CA ASN A 171 5.88 -2.35 11.75
C ASN A 171 5.12 -2.64 10.45
N ILE A 172 5.82 -3.10 9.44
CA ILE A 172 5.21 -3.77 8.29
C ILE A 172 5.24 -5.27 8.52
N SER A 173 4.08 -5.89 8.37
CA SER A 173 3.88 -7.34 8.38
C SER A 173 3.48 -7.85 7.00
N VAL A 174 3.67 -9.14 6.76
CA VAL A 174 3.24 -9.86 5.55
C VAL A 174 2.56 -11.17 5.94
N ILE A 175 1.47 -11.50 5.25
CA ILE A 175 0.86 -12.83 5.21
C ILE A 175 0.98 -13.41 3.80
N GLU A 176 0.97 -14.73 3.69
CA GLU A 176 1.13 -15.45 2.43
C GLU A 176 0.02 -16.45 2.19
N SER A 177 -0.37 -16.56 0.93
CA SER A 177 -1.22 -17.60 0.38
C SER A 177 -0.43 -18.38 -0.67
N LYS A 178 -0.48 -19.71 -0.58
CA LYS A 178 0.15 -20.63 -1.55
C LYS A 178 -0.88 -21.34 -2.43
N ASP A 179 -2.09 -20.84 -2.45
CA ASP A 179 -3.23 -21.41 -3.16
C ASP A 179 -4.08 -20.32 -3.84
N GLY A 180 -3.40 -19.24 -4.29
CA GLY A 180 -4.05 -18.16 -5.04
C GLY A 180 -5.05 -17.33 -4.23
N GLY A 181 -4.87 -17.23 -2.92
CA GLY A 181 -5.69 -16.41 -2.02
C GLY A 181 -6.83 -17.17 -1.34
N ASP A 182 -6.88 -18.50 -1.44
CA ASP A 182 -7.93 -19.29 -0.78
C ASP A 182 -7.66 -19.44 0.71
N THR A 183 -6.41 -19.74 1.11
CA THR A 183 -5.98 -19.79 2.52
C THR A 183 -4.76 -18.91 2.77
N TRP A 184 -4.59 -18.47 4.02
CA TRP A 184 -3.51 -17.55 4.40
C TRP A 184 -2.76 -18.06 5.63
N GLY A 185 -1.44 -17.94 5.56
CA GLY A 185 -0.53 -18.29 6.64
C GLY A 185 -0.44 -17.21 7.73
N PRO A 186 0.36 -17.46 8.78
CA PRO A 186 0.56 -16.51 9.86
C PRO A 186 1.33 -15.26 9.39
N ALA A 187 1.10 -14.14 10.07
CA ALA A 187 1.83 -12.91 9.81
C ALA A 187 3.30 -13.02 10.23
N ARG A 188 4.19 -12.46 9.40
CA ARG A 188 5.62 -12.31 9.66
C ARG A 188 6.00 -10.83 9.56
N ILE A 189 6.96 -10.39 10.37
CA ILE A 189 7.47 -9.01 10.31
C ILE A 189 8.39 -8.87 9.11
N VAL A 190 8.13 -7.88 8.28
CA VAL A 190 8.96 -7.46 7.14
C VAL A 190 10.05 -6.50 7.59
N CYS A 191 9.63 -5.41 8.22
CA CYS A 191 10.56 -4.41 8.74
C CYS A 191 9.98 -3.73 9.98
N TYR A 192 10.89 -3.19 10.78
CA TYR A 192 10.54 -2.34 11.93
C TYR A 192 11.68 -1.41 12.30
N ASN A 193 11.33 -0.35 12.97
CA ASN A 193 12.27 0.56 13.60
C ASN A 193 11.82 0.80 15.05
N GLU A 194 12.64 0.38 16.02
CA GLU A 194 12.27 0.50 17.43
C GLU A 194 11.90 1.93 17.81
N LYS A 195 10.81 2.09 18.55
CA LYS A 195 10.21 3.35 19.00
C LYS A 195 9.51 4.17 17.91
N TYR A 196 9.48 3.68 16.68
CA TYR A 196 8.94 4.40 15.53
C TYR A 196 7.79 3.64 14.87
N ARG A 197 7.26 4.21 13.80
CA ARG A 197 6.13 3.67 13.06
C ARG A 197 6.48 3.59 11.58
N ASP A 198 6.44 2.38 11.04
CA ASP A 198 6.51 2.11 9.61
C ASP A 198 5.10 1.86 9.09
N GLY A 199 4.66 2.55 8.06
CA GLY A 199 3.31 2.48 7.53
C GLY A 199 3.25 2.45 6.00
N MET A 200 2.04 2.34 5.48
CA MET A 200 1.69 2.48 4.07
C MET A 200 2.59 1.68 3.11
N PRO A 201 2.72 0.35 3.30
CA PRO A 201 3.59 -0.44 2.46
C PRO A 201 3.07 -0.52 1.03
N VAL A 202 3.97 -0.36 0.06
CA VAL A 202 3.72 -0.67 -1.35
C VAL A 202 4.86 -1.52 -1.87
N ALA A 203 4.54 -2.76 -2.24
CA ALA A 203 5.50 -3.77 -2.64
C ALA A 203 5.56 -3.92 -4.16
N MET A 204 6.75 -4.14 -4.70
CA MET A 204 6.99 -4.52 -6.09
C MET A 204 8.14 -5.50 -6.21
N ILE A 205 8.21 -6.20 -7.34
CA ILE A 205 9.35 -7.06 -7.70
C ILE A 205 10.12 -6.40 -8.83
N HIS A 206 11.45 -6.44 -8.71
CA HIS A 206 12.35 -6.18 -9.83
C HIS A 206 13.53 -7.13 -9.78
N GLY A 207 13.76 -7.87 -10.88
CA GLY A 207 14.74 -8.96 -10.91
C GLY A 207 14.46 -9.99 -9.80
N ASP A 208 15.49 -10.34 -9.04
CA ASP A 208 15.39 -11.29 -7.91
C ASP A 208 15.02 -10.65 -6.57
N TRP A 209 14.54 -9.42 -6.57
CA TRP A 209 14.31 -8.64 -5.37
C TRP A 209 12.87 -8.21 -5.19
N ILE A 210 12.43 -8.23 -3.94
CA ILE A 210 11.22 -7.56 -3.48
C ILE A 210 11.64 -6.23 -2.87
N TYR A 211 11.04 -5.14 -3.33
CA TYR A 211 11.16 -3.79 -2.78
C TYR A 211 9.84 -3.38 -2.17
N VAL A 212 9.89 -2.81 -0.97
CA VAL A 212 8.70 -2.26 -0.31
C VAL A 212 8.97 -0.82 0.06
N ALA A 213 8.28 0.11 -0.58
CA ALA A 213 8.24 1.50 -0.14
C ALA A 213 7.37 1.60 1.10
N ILE A 214 7.83 2.37 2.08
CA ILE A 214 7.15 2.57 3.36
C ILE A 214 7.14 4.06 3.73
N GLU A 215 6.16 4.43 4.54
CA GLU A 215 6.12 5.71 5.22
C GLU A 215 6.78 5.55 6.60
N ALA A 216 8.02 6.06 6.76
CA ALA A 216 8.76 5.99 8.01
C ALA A 216 8.47 7.23 8.86
N ASN A 217 8.08 7.03 10.13
CA ASN A 217 7.73 8.11 11.06
C ASN A 217 8.60 8.05 12.32
N GLY A 218 9.21 9.16 12.68
CA GLY A 218 9.82 9.39 13.98
C GLY A 218 11.35 9.40 14.03
N GLN A 219 12.04 9.07 12.95
CA GLN A 219 13.50 9.15 12.88
C GLN A 219 13.94 10.52 12.36
N ASN A 220 14.00 11.52 13.23
CA ASN A 220 14.41 12.92 12.95
C ASN A 220 13.42 13.76 12.12
N VAL A 221 12.37 13.19 11.55
CA VAL A 221 11.34 13.83 10.72
C VAL A 221 9.96 13.26 11.05
N LYS A 222 8.89 13.96 10.65
CA LYS A 222 7.52 13.48 10.92
C LYS A 222 7.21 12.21 10.12
N PHE A 223 7.42 12.27 8.83
CA PHE A 223 7.24 11.16 7.88
C PHE A 223 8.16 11.38 6.69
N HIS A 224 8.76 10.33 6.20
CA HIS A 224 9.42 10.34 4.91
C HIS A 224 9.40 8.96 4.25
N PRO A 225 9.45 8.87 2.92
CA PRO A 225 9.55 7.61 2.22
C PRO A 225 10.88 6.92 2.49
N GLN A 226 10.82 5.63 2.80
CA GLN A 226 11.97 4.75 2.78
C GLN A 226 11.65 3.52 1.94
N ILE A 227 12.67 2.82 1.50
CA ILE A 227 12.55 1.53 0.83
C ILE A 227 13.24 0.47 1.69
N VAL A 228 12.57 -0.65 1.86
CA VAL A 228 13.18 -1.87 2.41
C VAL A 228 13.17 -2.94 1.33
N CYS A 229 14.19 -3.80 1.28
CA CYS A 229 14.26 -4.83 0.27
C CYS A 229 14.80 -6.16 0.81
N THR A 230 14.44 -7.23 0.11
CA THR A 230 14.94 -8.59 0.34
C THR A 230 15.05 -9.34 -0.99
N ARG A 231 15.88 -10.38 -1.06
CA ARG A 231 15.81 -11.30 -2.18
C ARG A 231 14.54 -12.14 -2.11
N ILE A 232 13.98 -12.49 -3.27
CA ILE A 232 12.80 -13.37 -3.34
C ILE A 232 13.12 -14.72 -2.64
N SER A 233 14.34 -15.25 -2.79
CA SER A 233 14.78 -16.48 -2.13
C SER A 233 14.84 -16.42 -0.60
N ASP A 234 15.06 -15.23 -0.05
CA ASP A 234 15.12 -14.99 1.38
C ASP A 234 13.75 -14.65 1.96
N ASN A 235 12.93 -13.99 1.20
CA ASN A 235 11.51 -13.77 1.49
C ASN A 235 11.25 -13.37 2.95
N TRP A 236 11.93 -12.34 3.42
CA TRP A 236 11.80 -11.79 4.78
C TRP A 236 12.07 -12.80 5.90
N LYS A 237 12.94 -13.81 5.70
CA LYS A 237 13.37 -14.73 6.77
C LYS A 237 13.97 -13.98 7.94
N THR A 238 14.63 -12.85 7.64
CA THR A 238 15.13 -11.92 8.64
C THR A 238 14.46 -10.56 8.40
N PRO A 239 13.79 -10.00 9.41
CA PRO A 239 13.21 -8.67 9.29
C PRO A 239 14.28 -7.59 9.06
N VAL A 240 13.91 -6.54 8.34
CA VAL A 240 14.78 -5.38 8.08
C VAL A 240 14.64 -4.37 9.23
N TYR A 241 15.74 -4.08 9.93
CA TYR A 241 15.77 -3.11 11.03
C TYR A 241 15.95 -1.68 10.52
N GLY A 242 15.75 -0.72 11.41
CA GLY A 242 15.98 0.69 11.15
C GLY A 242 17.41 1.03 10.68
N SER A 243 18.43 0.25 11.09
CA SER A 243 19.83 0.43 10.72
C SER A 243 20.35 -0.56 9.68
N SER A 244 19.49 -1.38 9.08
CA SER A 244 19.90 -2.37 8.08
C SER A 244 20.33 -1.71 6.78
N LEU A 245 21.32 -2.29 6.09
CA LEU A 245 21.72 -1.86 4.75
C LEU A 245 20.61 -2.06 3.71
N ASN A 246 19.69 -2.95 3.96
CA ASN A 246 18.51 -3.20 3.12
C ASN A 246 17.35 -2.23 3.41
N ARG A 247 17.61 -1.14 4.14
CA ARG A 247 16.70 -0.03 4.40
C ARG A 247 17.39 1.27 4.06
N PHE A 248 16.83 2.05 3.15
CA PHE A 248 17.47 3.25 2.63
C PHE A 248 16.46 4.30 2.20
N ASP A 249 16.92 5.54 2.14
CA ASP A 249 16.15 6.65 1.61
C ASP A 249 16.23 6.64 0.08
N PRO A 250 15.11 6.62 -0.65
CA PRO A 250 15.09 6.52 -2.11
C PRO A 250 15.65 7.78 -2.79
N PHE A 251 15.73 8.89 -2.09
CA PHE A 251 16.27 10.15 -2.58
C PHE A 251 16.76 11.01 -1.44
N LYS A 252 17.81 11.78 -1.72
CA LYS A 252 18.24 12.84 -0.80
C LYS A 252 17.30 14.03 -0.98
N THR A 253 16.62 14.39 0.08
CA THR A 253 15.79 15.59 0.11
C THR A 253 16.57 16.71 0.80
N SER A 254 16.24 17.97 0.48
CA SER A 254 16.58 19.11 1.33
C SER A 254 15.87 19.06 2.69
N MET A 255 15.25 17.93 3.01
CA MET A 255 14.39 17.69 4.16
C MET A 255 15.17 17.41 5.46
N GLU A 256 16.26 18.09 5.71
CA GLU A 256 16.86 18.15 7.05
C GLU A 256 15.96 18.88 8.07
N SER A 257 14.83 19.40 7.61
CA SER A 257 13.88 20.08 8.48
C SER A 257 12.88 19.07 9.07
N ALA A 258 12.93 18.90 10.39
CA ALA A 258 11.93 18.15 11.19
C ALA A 258 10.47 18.62 11.01
N PHE A 259 10.22 19.65 10.22
CA PHE A 259 8.93 20.26 9.96
C PHE A 259 8.27 19.80 8.66
N ILE A 260 9.02 19.22 7.72
CA ILE A 260 8.49 18.79 6.43
C ILE A 260 7.81 17.43 6.58
N TYR A 261 6.58 17.32 6.08
CA TYR A 261 5.90 16.05 5.87
C TYR A 261 6.22 15.54 4.47
N ALA A 262 6.60 14.26 4.37
CA ALA A 262 6.62 13.52 3.12
C ALA A 262 6.17 12.08 3.41
N GLY A 263 5.03 11.69 2.86
CA GLY A 263 4.43 10.40 3.21
C GLY A 263 3.58 9.82 2.10
N ALA A 264 2.86 8.77 2.42
CA ALA A 264 2.02 8.02 1.49
C ALA A 264 2.77 7.61 0.20
N PRO A 265 3.95 6.96 0.29
CA PRO A 265 4.72 6.59 -0.89
C PRO A 265 4.01 5.53 -1.71
N TYR A 266 4.19 5.59 -3.03
CA TYR A 266 3.78 4.56 -3.96
C TYR A 266 4.90 4.32 -4.96
N ILE A 267 5.40 3.06 -5.06
CA ILE A 267 6.52 2.70 -5.91
C ILE A 267 6.08 1.76 -7.03
N ILE A 268 6.57 2.03 -8.23
CA ILE A 268 6.45 1.15 -9.40
C ILE A 268 7.78 1.12 -10.16
N HIS A 269 7.91 0.20 -11.08
CA HIS A 269 8.95 0.24 -12.10
C HIS A 269 8.35 0.19 -13.50
N THR A 270 9.06 0.78 -14.45
CA THR A 270 8.90 0.60 -15.90
C THR A 270 10.09 -0.19 -16.42
N ASP A 271 10.20 -0.40 -17.73
CA ASP A 271 11.37 -1.09 -18.32
C ASP A 271 12.71 -0.40 -17.99
N ASN A 272 12.70 0.92 -17.83
CA ASN A 272 13.92 1.72 -17.68
C ASN A 272 14.02 2.51 -16.38
N TYR A 273 12.93 2.61 -15.60
CA TYR A 273 12.88 3.50 -14.45
C TYR A 273 12.20 2.87 -13.25
N PHE A 274 12.72 3.18 -12.07
CA PHE A 274 11.95 3.17 -10.82
C PHE A 274 11.28 4.52 -10.64
N VAL A 275 10.03 4.50 -10.23
CA VAL A 275 9.24 5.70 -9.98
C VAL A 275 8.62 5.58 -8.59
N ILE A 276 8.85 6.59 -7.75
CA ILE A 276 8.17 6.72 -6.47
C ILE A 276 7.41 8.03 -6.44
N CYS A 277 6.11 7.99 -6.19
CA CYS A 277 5.31 9.17 -5.91
C CYS A 277 4.94 9.21 -4.43
N TYR A 278 4.81 10.41 -3.89
CA TYR A 278 4.53 10.63 -2.48
C TYR A 278 3.91 12.02 -2.27
N GLN A 279 3.27 12.21 -1.14
CA GLN A 279 2.80 13.51 -0.70
C GLN A 279 3.96 14.27 -0.03
N SER A 280 4.11 15.57 -0.30
CA SER A 280 5.13 16.40 0.34
C SER A 280 4.62 17.81 0.62
N SER A 281 4.95 18.31 1.81
CA SER A 281 4.74 19.71 2.17
C SER A 281 5.97 20.59 1.94
N GLU A 282 7.01 20.07 1.28
CA GLU A 282 8.23 20.83 0.98
C GLU A 282 7.93 22.03 0.08
N GLY A 283 8.43 23.19 0.50
CA GLY A 283 8.19 24.46 -0.20
C GLY A 283 6.82 25.09 0.09
N ALA A 284 5.99 24.50 0.95
CA ALA A 284 4.82 25.20 1.50
C ALA A 284 5.24 26.22 2.54
N LEU A 285 4.53 27.36 2.59
CA LEU A 285 4.76 28.41 3.60
C LEU A 285 4.51 27.87 5.02
N GLU A 286 3.51 26.99 5.17
CA GLU A 286 3.23 26.25 6.39
C GLU A 286 3.28 24.76 6.09
N PRO A 287 4.37 24.04 6.45
CA PRO A 287 4.55 22.64 6.10
C PRO A 287 3.67 21.73 6.99
N THR A 288 2.46 21.49 6.55
CA THR A 288 1.50 20.59 7.19
C THR A 288 1.01 19.54 6.19
N THR A 289 0.39 18.47 6.69
CA THR A 289 -0.25 17.47 5.82
C THR A 289 -1.36 18.05 4.94
N LYS A 290 -1.99 19.15 5.37
CA LYS A 290 -3.05 19.84 4.61
C LYS A 290 -2.51 20.60 3.39
N ASN A 291 -1.25 21.01 3.43
CA ASN A 291 -0.59 21.78 2.38
C ASN A 291 0.35 20.89 1.56
N ALA A 292 0.23 19.58 1.70
CA ALA A 292 1.02 18.64 0.91
C ALA A 292 0.48 18.55 -0.53
N VAL A 293 1.41 18.46 -1.46
CA VAL A 293 1.18 18.20 -2.88
C VAL A 293 1.78 16.85 -3.27
N MET A 294 1.35 16.29 -4.37
CA MET A 294 1.99 15.08 -4.92
C MET A 294 3.32 15.45 -5.55
N GLU A 295 4.34 14.70 -5.19
CA GLU A 295 5.66 14.74 -5.80
C GLU A 295 6.04 13.37 -6.37
N MET A 296 6.96 13.38 -7.31
CA MET A 296 7.48 12.16 -7.92
C MET A 296 9.00 12.24 -7.99
N ALA A 297 9.65 11.13 -7.70
CA ALA A 297 11.06 10.95 -7.94
C ALA A 297 11.28 9.76 -8.87
N VAL A 298 12.25 9.87 -9.76
CA VAL A 298 12.53 8.90 -10.82
C VAL A 298 14.02 8.55 -10.80
N CYS A 299 14.33 7.26 -10.87
CA CYS A 299 15.68 6.74 -10.99
C CYS A 299 15.79 5.80 -12.19
N ARG A 300 16.83 5.94 -13.00
CA ARG A 300 17.09 4.97 -14.07
C ARG A 300 17.58 3.65 -13.48
N ILE A 301 17.07 2.54 -13.98
CA ILE A 301 17.41 1.19 -13.48
C ILE A 301 18.89 0.86 -13.71
N ASP A 302 19.46 1.29 -14.84
CA ASP A 302 20.88 1.09 -15.18
C ASP A 302 21.85 1.97 -14.36
N GLU A 303 21.35 2.96 -13.64
CA GLU A 303 22.12 3.80 -12.73
C GLU A 303 22.10 3.30 -11.28
N MET A 304 21.42 2.19 -11.00
CA MET A 304 21.44 1.57 -9.68
C MET A 304 22.75 0.81 -9.45
N THR A 305 23.44 1.12 -8.36
CA THR A 305 24.55 0.29 -7.87
C THR A 305 24.10 -0.48 -6.64
N GLY A 306 23.94 -1.80 -6.81
CA GLY A 306 23.47 -2.66 -5.72
C GLY A 306 22.01 -2.39 -5.34
N HIS A 307 21.75 -2.05 -4.07
CA HIS A 307 20.41 -1.71 -3.54
C HIS A 307 20.18 -0.22 -3.39
N GLU A 308 21.20 0.58 -3.65
CA GLU A 308 21.10 2.02 -3.55
C GLU A 308 20.48 2.58 -4.82
N PHE A 309 19.33 3.23 -4.68
CA PHE A 309 18.86 4.16 -5.68
C PHE A 309 19.83 5.34 -5.70
N LEU A 310 20.85 5.28 -6.54
CA LEU A 310 21.78 6.37 -6.71
C LEU A 310 21.01 7.58 -7.26
N THR A 311 20.69 8.50 -6.37
CA THR A 311 20.13 9.81 -6.69
C THR A 311 19.00 9.73 -7.71
N MET A 312 17.76 9.67 -7.26
CA MET A 312 16.64 9.99 -8.12
C MET A 312 16.86 11.42 -8.64
N ARG A 313 17.24 11.54 -9.92
CA ARG A 313 17.77 12.78 -10.50
C ARG A 313 16.71 13.81 -10.85
N GLU A 314 15.46 13.41 -10.92
CA GLU A 314 14.37 14.30 -11.31
C GLU A 314 13.25 14.26 -10.28
N ARG A 315 13.08 15.39 -9.61
CA ARG A 315 11.93 15.65 -8.74
C ARG A 315 10.95 16.51 -9.50
N ILE A 316 9.83 15.92 -9.91
CA ILE A 316 8.85 16.60 -10.73
C ILE A 316 7.65 16.90 -9.85
N ARG A 317 7.34 18.18 -9.68
CA ARG A 317 6.12 18.63 -9.02
C ARG A 317 5.02 18.79 -10.07
N PRO A 318 3.92 18.05 -9.99
CA PRO A 318 2.75 18.36 -10.80
C PRO A 318 2.35 19.80 -10.54
N LYS A 319 2.02 20.57 -11.59
CA LYS A 319 1.39 21.87 -11.41
C LYS A 319 0.16 21.65 -10.53
N SER A 320 0.07 22.41 -9.43
CA SER A 320 -0.89 22.25 -8.34
C SER A 320 -2.27 21.79 -8.80
N ILE A 321 -2.75 20.70 -8.21
CA ILE A 321 -4.17 20.40 -8.15
C ILE A 321 -4.73 21.34 -7.07
N LEU A 322 -5.34 22.42 -7.50
CA LEU A 322 -6.18 23.29 -6.64
C LEU A 322 -7.51 22.60 -6.41
#